data_8f5f6a6aa805bc75d5e8464b73c93d25
#
_entry.id   8f5f6a6aa805bc75d5e8464b73c93d25
#
_cell.length_a   1.000
_cell.length_b   1.000
_cell.length_c   1.000
_cell.angle_alpha   90.00
_cell.angle_beta   90.00
_cell.angle_gamma   90.00
#
_symmetry.space_group_name_H-M   'P 1'
#
loop_
_entity.id
_entity.type
_entity.pdbx_description
1 polymer ?
#
loop_
_entity_poly.entity_id
_entity_poly.type
_entity_poly.pdbx_seq_one_letter_code
_entity_poly.pdbx_strand_id
1 'polypeptide(L)'
;MLYHEKFDVIVVGGGHAGTEAALASARTGQSTLLLTHNIDTLGQMSCNPAIGGIGKGHLVKEVDAMGGLMAQAIDHAGIQFRTLNASKGPAVRATRAQADRTLYKAFVRNVLENTPNLTLFQQSVDDLIVEQDQVVGVVTQMGLKFRANAVVLTVGTFLGGKIHIGMESSSGGRAGDPPSIALADRLRDLPFRVDRLKTGTPPRIDARSVDFSELEVQHGDNPTPVFSFMGNRAQQPRQIPCYITHTNENTHDVIRANLDRSPMYAGVIEGIGPRYCPSIEDKVMRFADKNSHQIFIEPEGLTTHELYPNGISTSLPFDVQVKIVHSMKGFENAHIVRPGYAIEYDFFDPRDLKLTYETKFIKGLFFAGQINGTTGYEEAAAQGLMAGLNASLFTQGKEGWSPRRDQAYMGVLIDDLSTMGTKEPYRMFTSRAEYRLLLREDNADIRLTEKSRELGLVDDARWARFNEKVENMEKERQRLKETWINPKSEDVDQLNQILKTPMSREASGEDLLRRPEMTYSQLTALDRFGPALEDQQASEQVEIQVKYDGYIQRQQDEIEKSLRHENTKLPADIDYSKVKGLSNEVVLKLTTAKPDSIGIASRISGITPAAISILLVYLKKHGLLKKGEEA
;
A
#
# COMPACT_ATOMS: atom_id res chain seq x y z
N MET A 1 -15.72 20.40 27.56
CA MET A 1 -17.12 19.94 27.41
C MET A 1 -17.08 18.49 26.93
N LEU A 2 -17.90 17.61 27.49
CA LEU A 2 -18.05 16.23 27.03
C LEU A 2 -19.12 16.17 25.94
N TYR A 3 -18.80 15.50 24.82
CA TYR A 3 -19.79 15.22 23.76
C TYR A 3 -20.84 14.22 24.28
N HIS A 4 -22.08 14.37 23.84
CA HIS A 4 -23.22 13.63 24.42
C HIS A 4 -23.27 12.14 24.03
N GLU A 5 -22.63 11.76 22.92
CA GLU A 5 -22.57 10.37 22.47
C GLU A 5 -21.20 9.75 22.77
N LYS A 6 -21.21 8.45 23.04
CA LYS A 6 -20.01 7.62 23.08
C LYS A 6 -19.96 6.79 21.80
N PHE A 7 -18.78 6.72 21.18
CA PHE A 7 -18.53 5.91 19.99
C PHE A 7 -17.85 4.59 20.37
N ASP A 8 -17.97 3.58 19.51
CA ASP A 8 -17.16 2.38 19.63
C ASP A 8 -15.72 2.66 19.22
N VAL A 9 -15.55 3.30 18.07
CA VAL A 9 -14.23 3.62 17.48
C VAL A 9 -14.17 5.09 17.09
N ILE A 10 -13.09 5.74 17.46
CA ILE A 10 -12.72 7.06 16.94
C ILE A 10 -11.52 6.92 16.01
N VAL A 11 -11.61 7.45 14.80
CA VAL A 11 -10.51 7.56 13.84
C VAL A 11 -10.08 9.02 13.75
N VAL A 12 -8.80 9.29 13.94
CA VAL A 12 -8.21 10.63 13.89
C VAL A 12 -7.40 10.78 12.61
N GLY A 13 -7.82 11.71 11.74
CA GLY A 13 -7.20 11.99 10.45
C GLY A 13 -8.02 11.49 9.26
N GLY A 14 -8.20 12.36 8.26
CA GLY A 14 -9.04 12.13 7.07
C GLY A 14 -8.25 11.78 5.80
N GLY A 15 -6.99 11.34 5.93
CA GLY A 15 -6.20 10.84 4.81
C GLY A 15 -6.55 9.41 4.39
N HIS A 16 -5.72 8.79 3.53
CA HIS A 16 -6.02 7.45 3.00
C HIS A 16 -6.10 6.36 4.07
N ALA A 17 -5.29 6.44 5.12
CA ALA A 17 -5.41 5.52 6.25
C ALA A 17 -6.69 5.74 7.05
N GLY A 18 -7.02 7.00 7.35
CA GLY A 18 -8.20 7.34 8.15
C GLY A 18 -9.51 7.02 7.46
N THR A 19 -9.62 7.28 6.17
CA THR A 19 -10.82 6.95 5.38
C THR A 19 -11.08 5.44 5.34
N GLU A 20 -10.05 4.63 5.10
CA GLU A 20 -10.19 3.17 5.10
C GLU A 20 -10.46 2.62 6.50
N ALA A 21 -9.84 3.16 7.54
CA ALA A 21 -10.08 2.75 8.92
C ALA A 21 -11.51 3.05 9.37
N ALA A 22 -12.02 4.23 9.06
CA ALA A 22 -13.38 4.63 9.39
C ALA A 22 -14.43 3.76 8.68
N LEU A 23 -14.22 3.51 7.38
CA LEU A 23 -15.11 2.64 6.60
C LEU A 23 -15.07 1.19 7.07
N ALA A 24 -13.90 0.63 7.38
CA ALA A 24 -13.77 -0.74 7.89
C ALA A 24 -14.51 -0.91 9.23
N SER A 25 -14.35 0.03 10.16
CA SER A 25 -15.03 0.02 11.44
C SER A 25 -16.55 0.17 11.27
N ALA A 26 -17.02 1.10 10.46
CA ALA A 26 -18.44 1.33 10.22
C ALA A 26 -19.14 0.15 9.53
N ARG A 27 -18.47 -0.46 8.52
CA ARG A 27 -19.02 -1.64 7.80
C ARG A 27 -19.20 -2.86 8.71
N THR A 28 -18.37 -3.01 9.72
CA THR A 28 -18.49 -4.09 10.71
C THR A 28 -19.51 -3.79 11.81
N GLY A 29 -20.28 -2.71 11.65
CA GLY A 29 -21.41 -2.37 12.52
C GLY A 29 -21.06 -1.53 13.74
N GLN A 30 -19.82 -1.03 13.87
CA GLN A 30 -19.42 -0.22 15.00
C GLN A 30 -19.77 1.26 14.79
N SER A 31 -20.31 1.90 15.83
CA SER A 31 -20.49 3.35 15.86
C SER A 31 -19.12 4.03 15.77
N THR A 32 -18.86 4.70 14.66
CA THR A 32 -17.55 5.22 14.31
C THR A 32 -17.58 6.73 14.11
N LEU A 33 -16.65 7.43 14.74
CA LEU A 33 -16.42 8.87 14.55
C LEU A 33 -15.12 9.08 13.78
N LEU A 34 -15.15 9.78 12.67
CA LEU A 34 -13.98 10.29 11.97
C LEU A 34 -13.77 11.77 12.28
N LEU A 35 -12.71 12.07 13.00
CA LEU A 35 -12.26 13.44 13.30
C LEU A 35 -11.20 13.86 12.31
N THR A 36 -11.42 14.99 11.66
CA THR A 36 -10.46 15.59 10.72
C THR A 36 -10.34 17.09 10.98
N HIS A 37 -9.17 17.66 10.74
CA HIS A 37 -9.00 19.13 10.85
C HIS A 37 -9.78 19.88 9.76
N ASN A 38 -10.05 19.25 8.60
CA ASN A 38 -10.81 19.85 7.52
C ASN A 38 -11.54 18.77 6.70
N ILE A 39 -12.87 18.81 6.69
CA ILE A 39 -13.73 17.89 5.93
C ILE A 39 -13.50 18.04 4.42
N ASP A 40 -13.19 19.23 3.93
CA ASP A 40 -12.98 19.48 2.49
C ASP A 40 -11.70 18.83 1.95
N THR A 41 -10.84 18.31 2.82
CA THR A 41 -9.59 17.63 2.47
C THR A 41 -9.63 16.12 2.72
N LEU A 42 -10.79 15.52 2.97
CA LEU A 42 -10.95 14.08 3.07
C LEU A 42 -10.47 13.37 1.80
N GLY A 43 -9.59 12.38 1.95
CA GLY A 43 -9.02 11.66 0.82
C GLY A 43 -8.03 12.45 -0.04
N GLN A 44 -7.50 13.57 0.46
CA GLN A 44 -6.57 14.43 -0.27
C GLN A 44 -5.27 13.70 -0.63
N MET A 45 -4.90 13.74 -1.91
CA MET A 45 -3.58 13.34 -2.38
C MET A 45 -2.59 14.48 -2.15
N SER A 46 -1.72 14.35 -1.16
CA SER A 46 -0.80 15.43 -0.74
C SER A 46 0.45 15.53 -1.63
N CYS A 47 0.80 14.45 -2.32
CA CYS A 47 1.99 14.36 -3.17
C CYS A 47 1.56 14.09 -4.62
N ASN A 48 2.09 13.05 -5.29
CA ASN A 48 1.75 12.76 -6.67
C ASN A 48 0.26 12.37 -6.83
N PRO A 49 -0.39 12.79 -7.93
CA PRO A 49 -1.79 12.46 -8.18
C PRO A 49 -1.93 11.07 -8.84
N ALA A 50 -1.40 10.04 -8.19
CA ALA A 50 -1.41 8.69 -8.73
C ALA A 50 -1.58 7.63 -7.64
N ILE A 51 -2.25 6.53 -8.01
CA ILE A 51 -2.44 5.34 -7.19
C ILE A 51 -1.85 4.13 -7.91
N GLY A 52 -1.20 3.26 -7.17
CA GLY A 52 -0.68 2.00 -7.66
C GLY A 52 0.77 2.04 -8.12
N GLY A 53 1.13 1.08 -8.95
CA GLY A 53 2.51 0.79 -9.34
C GLY A 53 3.03 -0.49 -8.73
N ILE A 54 4.28 -0.84 -9.03
CA ILE A 54 4.89 -2.12 -8.63
C ILE A 54 4.92 -2.26 -7.11
N GLY A 55 4.32 -3.33 -6.60
CA GLY A 55 4.11 -3.58 -5.17
C GLY A 55 2.94 -2.81 -4.57
N LYS A 56 2.73 -1.58 -4.98
CA LYS A 56 1.66 -0.70 -4.49
C LYS A 56 0.30 -1.06 -5.06
N GLY A 57 0.21 -1.34 -6.36
CA GLY A 57 -1.01 -1.85 -6.99
C GLY A 57 -1.49 -3.16 -6.34
N HIS A 58 -0.55 -4.00 -5.90
CA HIS A 58 -0.86 -5.23 -5.14
C HIS A 58 -1.58 -4.91 -3.83
N LEU A 59 -1.12 -3.90 -3.07
CA LEU A 59 -1.81 -3.44 -1.85
C LEU A 59 -3.20 -2.89 -2.16
N VAL A 60 -3.34 -2.09 -3.21
CA VAL A 60 -4.65 -1.52 -3.61
C VAL A 60 -5.67 -2.62 -3.94
N LYS A 61 -5.23 -3.64 -4.67
CA LYS A 61 -6.07 -4.80 -5.00
C LYS A 61 -6.47 -5.61 -3.77
N GLU A 62 -5.58 -5.74 -2.80
CA GLU A 62 -5.90 -6.40 -1.53
C GLU A 62 -6.86 -5.57 -0.68
N VAL A 63 -6.67 -4.26 -0.61
CA VAL A 63 -7.62 -3.33 0.04
C VAL A 63 -9.01 -3.45 -0.61
N ASP A 64 -9.09 -3.47 -1.94
CA ASP A 64 -10.33 -3.65 -2.67
C ASP A 64 -10.99 -5.01 -2.40
N ALA A 65 -10.23 -6.09 -2.45
CA ALA A 65 -10.70 -7.45 -2.15
C ALA A 65 -11.35 -7.57 -0.77
N MET A 66 -10.88 -6.77 0.18
CA MET A 66 -11.41 -6.68 1.54
C MET A 66 -12.54 -5.65 1.71
N GLY A 67 -13.04 -5.07 0.62
CA GLY A 67 -14.13 -4.11 0.64
C GLY A 67 -13.70 -2.65 0.81
N GLY A 68 -12.40 -2.33 0.69
CA GLY A 68 -11.88 -0.98 0.79
C GLY A 68 -12.30 -0.07 -0.37
N LEU A 69 -12.01 1.22 -0.23
CA LEU A 69 -12.52 2.28 -1.10
C LEU A 69 -11.56 2.68 -2.22
N MET A 70 -10.24 2.61 -1.98
CA MET A 70 -9.22 3.25 -2.83
C MET A 70 -9.32 2.86 -4.30
N ALA A 71 -9.51 1.57 -4.61
CA ALA A 71 -9.61 1.10 -6.00
C ALA A 71 -10.87 1.60 -6.70
N GLN A 72 -12.00 1.65 -6.00
CA GLN A 72 -13.25 2.22 -6.54
C GLN A 72 -13.10 3.73 -6.78
N ALA A 73 -12.50 4.44 -5.84
CA ALA A 73 -12.27 5.88 -5.96
C ALA A 73 -11.37 6.20 -7.16
N ILE A 74 -10.30 5.43 -7.38
CA ILE A 74 -9.41 5.66 -8.53
C ILE A 74 -10.05 5.26 -9.86
N ASP A 75 -10.93 4.28 -9.90
CA ASP A 75 -11.69 3.97 -11.12
C ASP A 75 -12.63 5.12 -11.53
N HIS A 76 -13.19 5.85 -10.54
CA HIS A 76 -14.05 7.01 -10.80
C HIS A 76 -13.28 8.31 -11.07
N ALA A 77 -12.01 8.38 -10.69
CA ALA A 77 -11.19 9.59 -10.77
C ALA A 77 -9.95 9.45 -11.65
N GLY A 78 -9.64 8.24 -12.12
CA GLY A 78 -8.45 7.96 -12.90
C GLY A 78 -8.55 8.48 -14.32
N ILE A 79 -7.58 9.31 -14.73
CA ILE A 79 -7.51 9.99 -16.03
C ILE A 79 -6.44 9.41 -16.96
N GLN A 80 -5.64 8.47 -16.47
CA GLN A 80 -4.71 7.64 -17.24
C GLN A 80 -4.44 6.35 -16.47
N PHE A 81 -4.55 5.20 -17.14
CA PHE A 81 -4.28 3.90 -16.54
C PHE A 81 -3.21 3.15 -17.33
N ARG A 82 -2.31 2.50 -16.64
CA ARG A 82 -1.29 1.62 -17.24
C ARG A 82 -1.06 0.37 -16.42
N THR A 83 -0.83 -0.74 -17.12
CA THR A 83 -0.33 -1.98 -16.52
C THR A 83 1.19 -2.00 -16.66
N LEU A 84 1.88 -1.80 -15.56
CA LEU A 84 3.35 -1.88 -15.51
C LEU A 84 3.80 -3.34 -15.56
N ASN A 85 4.97 -3.60 -16.14
CA ASN A 85 5.52 -4.95 -16.29
C ASN A 85 4.58 -5.94 -17.01
N ALA A 86 3.73 -5.48 -17.91
CA ALA A 86 2.76 -6.34 -18.63
C ALA A 86 3.43 -7.54 -19.32
N SER A 87 4.64 -7.37 -19.87
CA SER A 87 5.42 -8.41 -20.55
C SER A 87 6.22 -9.33 -19.62
N LYS A 88 6.32 -9.02 -18.31
CA LYS A 88 7.18 -9.75 -17.36
C LYS A 88 6.48 -10.88 -16.60
N GLY A 89 5.22 -11.12 -16.87
CA GLY A 89 4.43 -12.15 -16.22
C GLY A 89 3.61 -11.68 -15.01
N PRO A 90 2.65 -12.51 -14.55
CA PRO A 90 1.59 -12.11 -13.61
C PRO A 90 2.11 -11.76 -12.22
N ALA A 91 3.21 -12.34 -11.78
CA ALA A 91 3.76 -12.12 -10.43
C ALA A 91 4.21 -10.67 -10.15
N VAL A 92 4.52 -9.91 -11.20
CA VAL A 92 5.06 -8.54 -11.10
C VAL A 92 4.28 -7.52 -11.91
N ARG A 93 3.21 -7.92 -12.58
CA ARG A 93 2.27 -6.98 -13.21
C ARG A 93 1.66 -6.09 -12.15
N ALA A 94 1.58 -4.80 -12.44
CA ALA A 94 1.06 -3.84 -11.49
C ALA A 94 0.28 -2.74 -12.20
N THR A 95 -0.94 -2.49 -11.75
CA THR A 95 -1.79 -1.41 -12.24
C THR A 95 -1.36 -0.09 -11.61
N ARG A 96 -1.29 0.97 -12.41
CA ARG A 96 -1.06 2.34 -11.96
C ARG A 96 -2.07 3.26 -12.66
N ALA A 97 -2.67 4.14 -11.90
CA ALA A 97 -3.60 5.14 -12.42
C ALA A 97 -3.24 6.54 -11.96
N GLN A 98 -3.31 7.49 -12.90
CA GLN A 98 -3.22 8.91 -12.65
C GLN A 98 -4.59 9.44 -12.27
N ALA A 99 -4.69 10.24 -11.22
CA ALA A 99 -5.96 10.74 -10.70
C ALA A 99 -6.22 12.20 -11.06
N ASP A 100 -7.49 12.52 -11.29
CA ASP A 100 -8.03 13.84 -11.03
C ASP A 100 -8.28 13.99 -9.52
N ARG A 101 -7.52 14.87 -8.86
CA ARG A 101 -7.59 15.04 -7.40
C ARG A 101 -8.96 15.48 -6.92
N THR A 102 -9.65 16.32 -7.68
CA THR A 102 -10.97 16.83 -7.33
C THR A 102 -12.01 15.73 -7.39
N LEU A 103 -12.01 14.94 -8.46
CA LEU A 103 -12.91 13.81 -8.61
C LEU A 103 -12.66 12.74 -7.54
N TYR A 104 -11.39 12.47 -7.22
CA TYR A 104 -11.03 11.49 -6.18
C TYR A 104 -11.57 11.90 -4.81
N LYS A 105 -11.31 13.14 -4.38
CA LYS A 105 -11.84 13.68 -3.12
C LYS A 105 -13.37 13.67 -3.06
N ALA A 106 -14.02 14.11 -4.15
CA ALA A 106 -15.47 14.15 -4.22
C ALA A 106 -16.08 12.75 -4.06
N PHE A 107 -15.50 11.74 -4.69
CA PHE A 107 -15.94 10.35 -4.54
C PHE A 107 -15.76 9.85 -3.10
N VAL A 108 -14.57 10.04 -2.52
CA VAL A 108 -14.26 9.62 -1.14
C VAL A 108 -15.22 10.26 -0.15
N ARG A 109 -15.42 11.57 -0.25
CA ARG A 109 -16.34 12.32 0.64
C ARG A 109 -17.77 11.82 0.53
N ASN A 110 -18.26 11.63 -0.69
CA ASN A 110 -19.61 11.11 -0.93
C ASN A 110 -19.82 9.73 -0.28
N VAL A 111 -18.86 8.84 -0.38
CA VAL A 111 -18.95 7.50 0.26
C VAL A 111 -18.96 7.63 1.77
N LEU A 112 -18.07 8.45 2.35
CA LEU A 112 -17.99 8.63 3.80
C LEU A 112 -19.29 9.22 4.38
N GLU A 113 -19.85 10.24 3.74
CA GLU A 113 -21.09 10.90 4.18
C GLU A 113 -22.33 9.99 4.10
N ASN A 114 -22.31 8.99 3.22
CA ASN A 114 -23.43 8.06 3.01
C ASN A 114 -23.21 6.67 3.64
N THR A 115 -22.15 6.47 4.40
CA THR A 115 -21.87 5.20 5.06
C THR A 115 -22.62 5.10 6.39
N PRO A 116 -23.45 4.07 6.60
CA PRO A 116 -24.09 3.82 7.89
C PRO A 116 -23.06 3.66 9.04
N ASN A 117 -23.44 4.04 10.24
CA ASN A 117 -22.62 3.97 11.47
C ASN A 117 -21.39 4.90 11.47
N LEU A 118 -21.22 5.76 10.48
CA LEU A 118 -20.11 6.70 10.39
C LEU A 118 -20.58 8.14 10.60
N THR A 119 -19.96 8.81 11.56
CA THR A 119 -20.15 10.24 11.84
C THR A 119 -18.86 10.99 11.51
N LEU A 120 -18.96 12.09 10.77
CA LEU A 120 -17.85 12.98 10.46
C LEU A 120 -17.90 14.20 11.37
N PHE A 121 -16.75 14.64 11.89
CA PHE A 121 -16.66 15.83 12.70
C PHE A 121 -15.38 16.61 12.41
N GLN A 122 -15.49 17.91 12.16
CA GLN A 122 -14.35 18.76 11.86
C GLN A 122 -13.78 19.40 13.12
N GLN A 123 -12.76 18.80 13.67
CA GLN A 123 -11.88 19.33 14.72
C GLN A 123 -10.54 18.63 14.69
N SER A 124 -9.46 19.36 14.94
CA SER A 124 -8.15 18.76 15.22
C SER A 124 -8.15 18.11 16.60
N VAL A 125 -7.47 16.98 16.73
CA VAL A 125 -7.26 16.30 18.02
C VAL A 125 -5.91 16.71 18.59
N ASP A 126 -5.90 17.17 19.82
CA ASP A 126 -4.72 17.64 20.54
C ASP A 126 -4.25 16.67 21.64
N ASP A 127 -5.16 15.83 22.17
CA ASP A 127 -4.84 14.96 23.30
C ASP A 127 -5.62 13.63 23.26
N LEU A 128 -5.07 12.63 23.93
CA LEU A 128 -5.70 11.34 24.18
C LEU A 128 -6.13 11.23 25.65
N ILE A 129 -7.33 10.69 25.88
CA ILE A 129 -7.79 10.34 27.22
C ILE A 129 -7.37 8.89 27.48
N VAL A 130 -6.41 8.71 28.40
CA VAL A 130 -5.87 7.39 28.78
C VAL A 130 -6.17 7.15 30.25
N GLU A 131 -6.80 6.01 30.55
CA GLU A 131 -7.14 5.56 31.90
C GLU A 131 -6.59 4.13 32.08
N GLN A 132 -5.72 3.90 33.07
CA GLN A 132 -5.16 2.57 33.38
C GLN A 132 -4.56 1.86 32.13
N ASP A 133 -3.70 2.56 31.38
CA ASP A 133 -3.04 2.06 30.16
C ASP A 133 -4.02 1.66 29.03
N GLN A 134 -5.25 2.19 29.05
CA GLN A 134 -6.22 2.04 27.97
C GLN A 134 -6.68 3.41 27.48
N VAL A 135 -6.74 3.58 26.15
CA VAL A 135 -7.36 4.77 25.57
C VAL A 135 -8.87 4.69 25.71
N VAL A 136 -9.50 5.78 26.16
CA VAL A 136 -10.96 5.86 26.37
C VAL A 136 -11.59 7.07 25.66
N GLY A 137 -10.81 7.81 24.89
CA GLY A 137 -11.30 8.94 24.11
C GLY A 137 -10.20 9.89 23.66
N VAL A 138 -10.63 11.02 23.13
CA VAL A 138 -9.77 12.08 22.61
C VAL A 138 -10.26 13.45 23.06
N VAL A 139 -9.36 14.44 23.04
CA VAL A 139 -9.66 15.85 23.28
C VAL A 139 -9.31 16.66 22.05
N THR A 140 -10.24 17.46 21.55
CA THR A 140 -10.00 18.33 20.41
C THR A 140 -9.31 19.63 20.82
N GLN A 141 -8.80 20.37 19.84
CA GLN A 141 -8.17 21.68 20.01
C GLN A 141 -9.08 22.69 20.76
N MET A 142 -10.39 22.60 20.57
CA MET A 142 -11.36 23.46 21.27
C MET A 142 -11.78 22.92 22.65
N GLY A 143 -11.12 21.85 23.15
CA GLY A 143 -11.40 21.25 24.45
C GLY A 143 -12.64 20.37 24.49
N LEU A 144 -13.20 20.01 23.33
CA LEU A 144 -14.32 19.06 23.23
C LEU A 144 -13.77 17.63 23.44
N LYS A 145 -14.40 16.88 24.34
CA LYS A 145 -14.01 15.51 24.69
C LYS A 145 -14.96 14.51 24.06
N PHE A 146 -14.43 13.55 23.33
CA PHE A 146 -15.17 12.42 22.77
C PHE A 146 -14.72 11.13 23.46
N ARG A 147 -15.69 10.30 23.88
CA ARG A 147 -15.43 9.00 24.47
C ARG A 147 -15.54 7.90 23.42
N ALA A 148 -14.65 6.90 23.50
CA ALA A 148 -14.66 5.71 22.68
C ALA A 148 -14.03 4.51 23.39
N ASN A 149 -14.29 3.31 22.86
CA ASN A 149 -13.66 2.08 23.34
C ASN A 149 -12.29 1.84 22.67
N ALA A 150 -12.10 2.34 21.44
CA ALA A 150 -10.85 2.27 20.70
C ALA A 150 -10.60 3.56 19.91
N VAL A 151 -9.32 3.87 19.67
CA VAL A 151 -8.89 5.04 18.89
C VAL A 151 -7.85 4.59 17.86
N VAL A 152 -8.02 5.03 16.60
CA VAL A 152 -7.07 4.82 15.51
C VAL A 152 -6.44 6.16 15.12
N LEU A 153 -5.12 6.31 15.25
CA LEU A 153 -4.40 7.50 14.84
C LEU A 153 -3.82 7.34 13.44
N THR A 154 -4.19 8.26 12.55
CA THR A 154 -3.79 8.26 11.13
C THR A 154 -3.30 9.63 10.67
N VAL A 155 -2.50 10.28 11.47
CA VAL A 155 -2.21 11.73 11.39
C VAL A 155 -1.20 12.16 10.32
N GLY A 156 -0.58 11.22 9.62
CA GLY A 156 0.25 11.51 8.45
C GLY A 156 1.47 12.39 8.75
N THR A 157 1.77 13.35 7.86
CA THR A 157 2.90 14.28 7.98
C THR A 157 2.63 15.44 8.95
N PHE A 158 1.53 15.42 9.68
CA PHE A 158 1.09 16.54 10.54
C PHE A 158 1.76 16.51 11.91
N LEU A 159 2.16 15.34 12.44
CA LEU A 159 2.79 15.21 13.76
C LEU A 159 4.13 15.95 13.82
N GLY A 160 4.18 17.03 14.58
CA GLY A 160 5.37 17.87 14.68
C GLY A 160 5.83 18.38 13.32
N GLY A 161 4.91 18.57 12.37
CA GLY A 161 5.19 18.87 10.97
C GLY A 161 5.92 20.20 10.79
N LYS A 162 7.01 20.17 9.99
CA LYS A 162 7.84 21.34 9.67
C LYS A 162 8.19 21.33 8.18
N ILE A 163 7.79 22.41 7.51
CA ILE A 163 8.01 22.63 6.07
C ILE A 163 9.31 23.41 5.86
N HIS A 164 10.12 22.99 4.90
CA HIS A 164 11.38 23.64 4.52
C HIS A 164 11.41 24.02 3.03
N ILE A 165 11.76 25.27 2.74
CA ILE A 165 12.06 25.77 1.40
C ILE A 165 13.38 26.55 1.50
N GLY A 166 14.47 26.00 1.02
CA GLY A 166 15.80 26.51 1.32
C GLY A 166 16.04 26.51 2.83
N MET A 167 16.67 27.53 3.32
CA MET A 167 16.95 27.70 4.77
C MET A 167 15.75 28.21 5.57
N GLU A 168 14.67 28.62 4.90
CA GLU A 168 13.45 29.05 5.56
C GLU A 168 12.60 27.84 5.96
N SER A 169 12.01 27.92 7.14
CA SER A 169 11.12 26.88 7.65
C SER A 169 9.87 27.44 8.34
N SER A 170 8.79 26.69 8.25
CA SER A 170 7.52 27.01 8.92
C SER A 170 6.85 25.75 9.45
N SER A 171 6.08 25.90 10.52
CA SER A 171 5.24 24.80 11.02
C SER A 171 4.08 24.54 10.06
N GLY A 172 3.85 23.27 9.71
CA GLY A 172 2.78 22.86 8.82
C GLY A 172 2.74 21.35 8.65
N GLY A 173 1.56 20.81 8.46
CA GLY A 173 1.39 19.38 8.14
C GLY A 173 1.46 19.11 6.63
N ARG A 174 1.06 20.11 5.86
CA ARG A 174 1.10 20.22 4.40
C ARG A 174 1.05 21.70 4.07
N ALA A 175 1.49 22.11 2.88
CA ALA A 175 1.39 23.52 2.49
C ALA A 175 -0.06 24.03 2.58
N GLY A 176 -0.28 25.06 3.40
CA GLY A 176 -1.58 25.64 3.67
C GLY A 176 -2.41 24.98 4.79
N ASP A 177 -1.92 23.87 5.36
CA ASP A 177 -2.59 23.18 6.47
C ASP A 177 -1.76 23.25 7.77
N PRO A 178 -2.43 23.47 8.94
CA PRO A 178 -1.73 23.54 10.22
C PRO A 178 -1.12 22.18 10.63
N PRO A 179 -0.05 22.17 11.44
CA PRO A 179 0.51 20.94 12.00
C PRO A 179 -0.26 20.47 13.23
N SER A 180 -0.03 19.22 13.64
CA SER A 180 -0.49 18.66 14.92
C SER A 180 0.68 18.66 15.92
N ILE A 181 0.90 19.78 16.60
CA ILE A 181 2.00 19.92 17.57
C ILE A 181 1.60 19.36 18.94
N ALA A 182 0.46 19.77 19.49
CA ALA A 182 0.01 19.34 20.82
C ALA A 182 -0.13 17.81 20.89
N LEU A 183 -0.70 17.17 19.87
CA LEU A 183 -0.80 15.71 19.81
C LEU A 183 0.59 15.06 19.69
N ALA A 184 1.52 15.64 18.93
CA ALA A 184 2.89 15.15 18.84
C ALA A 184 3.58 15.18 20.19
N ASP A 185 3.50 16.29 20.92
CA ASP A 185 4.04 16.43 22.26
C ASP A 185 3.43 15.42 23.23
N ARG A 186 2.10 15.26 23.19
CA ARG A 186 1.41 14.25 24.00
C ARG A 186 1.88 12.83 23.74
N LEU A 187 2.08 12.45 22.47
CA LEU A 187 2.56 11.10 22.13
C LEU A 187 4.02 10.87 22.54
N ARG A 188 4.85 11.93 22.59
CA ARG A 188 6.22 11.87 23.08
C ARG A 188 6.30 11.64 24.59
N ASP A 189 5.29 12.06 25.35
CA ASP A 189 5.17 11.80 26.80
C ASP A 189 4.73 10.36 27.11
N LEU A 190 4.27 9.62 26.11
CA LEU A 190 3.89 8.21 26.23
C LEU A 190 5.10 7.31 25.94
N PRO A 191 5.09 6.01 26.37
CA PRO A 191 6.25 5.13 26.29
C PRO A 191 6.60 4.64 24.89
N PHE A 192 6.33 5.42 23.86
CA PHE A 192 6.65 5.10 22.48
C PHE A 192 8.03 5.62 22.07
N ARG A 193 8.70 4.87 21.21
CA ARG A 193 9.93 5.32 20.58
C ARG A 193 9.59 6.20 19.37
N VAL A 194 10.02 7.43 19.41
CA VAL A 194 9.78 8.43 18.36
C VAL A 194 11.08 8.78 17.65
N ASP A 195 10.98 9.02 16.35
CA ASP A 195 12.05 9.55 15.50
C ASP A 195 11.41 10.43 14.40
N ARG A 196 12.22 11.02 13.52
CA ARG A 196 11.75 11.91 12.48
C ARG A 196 12.05 11.35 11.10
N LEU A 197 11.09 11.52 10.19
CA LEU A 197 11.24 11.24 8.76
C LEU A 197 11.01 12.50 7.94
N LYS A 198 11.50 12.48 6.71
CA LYS A 198 11.34 13.55 5.75
C LYS A 198 10.77 13.01 4.45
N THR A 199 9.84 13.73 3.86
CA THR A 199 9.43 13.55 2.47
C THR A 199 9.44 14.89 1.74
N GLY A 200 9.18 14.90 0.43
CA GLY A 200 9.21 16.11 -0.35
C GLY A 200 8.22 16.08 -1.50
N THR A 201 7.98 17.24 -2.07
CA THR A 201 7.11 17.43 -3.23
C THR A 201 7.79 18.39 -4.24
N PRO A 202 7.55 18.19 -5.54
CA PRO A 202 8.09 19.11 -6.56
C PRO A 202 7.28 20.40 -6.64
N PRO A 203 7.84 21.45 -7.27
CA PRO A 203 7.06 22.61 -7.65
C PRO A 203 5.94 22.22 -8.62
N ARG A 204 4.81 22.93 -8.56
CA ARG A 204 3.69 22.75 -9.50
C ARG A 204 3.81 23.77 -10.63
N ILE A 205 3.45 23.35 -11.83
CA ILE A 205 3.66 24.12 -13.06
C ILE A 205 2.32 24.44 -13.71
N ASP A 206 2.17 25.65 -14.25
CA ASP A 206 1.03 26.03 -15.10
C ASP A 206 1.21 25.44 -16.50
N ALA A 207 0.35 24.52 -16.90
CA ALA A 207 0.37 23.86 -18.20
C ALA A 207 0.34 24.84 -19.38
N ARG A 208 -0.28 26.01 -19.22
CA ARG A 208 -0.35 27.04 -20.28
C ARG A 208 1.01 27.66 -20.61
N SER A 209 1.99 27.51 -19.73
CA SER A 209 3.35 28.02 -19.88
C SER A 209 4.36 26.96 -20.35
N VAL A 210 3.89 25.76 -20.70
CA VAL A 210 4.72 24.63 -21.13
C VAL A 210 4.60 24.42 -22.63
N ASP A 211 5.73 24.20 -23.31
CA ASP A 211 5.76 23.81 -24.71
C ASP A 211 5.69 22.29 -24.85
N PHE A 212 4.49 21.76 -24.95
CA PHE A 212 4.24 20.32 -25.07
C PHE A 212 4.74 19.73 -26.40
N SER A 213 4.99 20.52 -27.43
CA SER A 213 5.52 20.03 -28.71
C SER A 213 6.93 19.46 -28.57
N GLU A 214 7.65 19.89 -27.54
CA GLU A 214 9.00 19.45 -27.20
C GLU A 214 9.04 18.22 -26.28
N LEU A 215 7.88 17.72 -25.82
CA LEU A 215 7.78 16.64 -24.85
C LEU A 215 7.35 15.33 -25.52
N GLU A 216 7.86 14.22 -25.00
CA GLU A 216 7.37 12.90 -25.35
C GLU A 216 5.98 12.66 -24.73
N VAL A 217 5.02 12.18 -25.53
CA VAL A 217 3.66 11.87 -25.09
C VAL A 217 3.60 10.44 -24.61
N GLN A 218 3.05 10.23 -23.41
CA GLN A 218 2.79 8.91 -22.86
C GLN A 218 1.28 8.70 -22.69
N HIS A 219 0.70 7.88 -23.57
CA HIS A 219 -0.70 7.48 -23.47
C HIS A 219 -0.92 6.37 -22.43
N GLY A 220 -2.14 6.31 -21.91
CA GLY A 220 -2.61 5.16 -21.14
C GLY A 220 -2.79 3.92 -22.01
N ASP A 221 -3.03 2.78 -21.37
CA ASP A 221 -3.28 1.52 -22.06
C ASP A 221 -4.68 1.52 -22.75
N ASN A 222 -4.77 0.81 -23.85
CA ASN A 222 -6.03 0.56 -24.56
C ASN A 222 -6.14 -0.94 -24.89
N PRO A 223 -7.17 -1.64 -24.36
CA PRO A 223 -8.27 -1.14 -23.52
C PRO A 223 -7.78 -0.70 -22.13
N THR A 224 -8.45 0.32 -21.57
CA THR A 224 -8.09 0.89 -20.26
C THR A 224 -8.24 -0.16 -19.14
N PRO A 225 -7.22 -0.38 -18.30
CA PRO A 225 -7.33 -1.25 -17.13
C PRO A 225 -8.38 -0.74 -16.13
N VAL A 226 -8.94 -1.66 -15.35
CA VAL A 226 -9.85 -1.38 -14.23
C VAL A 226 -9.18 -1.83 -12.94
N PHE A 227 -9.22 -1.00 -11.92
CA PHE A 227 -8.55 -1.28 -10.65
C PHE A 227 -9.40 -2.18 -9.74
N SER A 228 -10.64 -1.78 -9.46
CA SER A 228 -11.53 -2.51 -8.57
C SER A 228 -12.06 -3.79 -9.22
N PHE A 229 -12.17 -4.87 -8.42
CA PHE A 229 -12.89 -6.08 -8.84
C PHE A 229 -14.38 -5.83 -9.09
N MET A 230 -14.93 -4.72 -8.57
CA MET A 230 -16.30 -4.27 -8.76
C MET A 230 -16.44 -3.22 -9.87
N GLY A 231 -15.33 -2.76 -10.44
CA GLY A 231 -15.30 -1.65 -11.38
C GLY A 231 -15.58 -2.07 -12.82
N ASN A 232 -15.92 -1.09 -13.64
CA ASN A 232 -15.98 -1.23 -15.08
C ASN A 232 -15.50 0.05 -15.79
N ARG A 233 -15.19 -0.06 -17.09
CA ARG A 233 -14.65 1.07 -17.87
C ARG A 233 -15.62 2.23 -18.04
N ALA A 234 -16.93 1.98 -17.96
CA ALA A 234 -17.94 3.02 -18.10
C ALA A 234 -17.94 4.02 -16.91
N GLN A 235 -17.35 3.65 -15.79
CA GLN A 235 -17.21 4.51 -14.62
C GLN A 235 -16.04 5.50 -14.74
N GLN A 236 -15.09 5.23 -15.63
CA GLN A 236 -13.87 6.02 -15.76
C GLN A 236 -14.15 7.34 -16.47
N PRO A 237 -13.53 8.45 -16.03
CA PRO A 237 -13.64 9.73 -16.72
C PRO A 237 -12.86 9.74 -18.04
N ARG A 238 -12.92 10.86 -18.75
CA ARG A 238 -12.13 11.08 -19.98
C ARG A 238 -10.64 10.84 -19.69
N GLN A 239 -10.00 10.04 -20.55
CA GLN A 239 -8.58 9.72 -20.44
C GLN A 239 -7.72 10.77 -21.16
N ILE A 240 -6.61 11.14 -20.54
CA ILE A 240 -5.63 12.08 -21.09
C ILE A 240 -4.21 11.51 -20.96
N PRO A 241 -3.26 11.93 -21.81
CA PRO A 241 -1.88 11.48 -21.70
C PRO A 241 -1.13 12.20 -20.56
N CYS A 242 -0.04 11.58 -20.11
CA CYS A 242 1.05 12.23 -19.40
C CYS A 242 2.16 12.58 -20.42
N TYR A 243 3.16 13.35 -19.98
CA TYR A 243 4.27 13.74 -20.81
C TYR A 243 5.59 13.42 -20.12
N ILE A 244 6.66 13.36 -20.88
CA ILE A 244 8.01 13.07 -20.38
C ILE A 244 8.96 14.16 -20.84
N THR A 245 9.75 14.68 -19.90
CA THR A 245 10.94 15.48 -20.12
C THR A 245 12.10 14.93 -19.31
N HIS A 246 13.25 15.58 -19.36
CA HIS A 246 14.46 15.13 -18.69
C HIS A 246 15.21 16.29 -18.07
N THR A 247 15.89 16.02 -16.96
CA THR A 247 16.97 16.89 -16.51
C THR A 247 18.17 16.76 -17.46
N ASN A 248 19.08 17.70 -17.40
CA ASN A 248 20.31 17.73 -18.21
C ASN A 248 21.48 18.26 -17.38
N GLU A 249 22.67 18.36 -17.97
CA GLU A 249 23.87 18.85 -17.27
C GLU A 249 23.69 20.23 -16.68
N ASN A 250 23.05 21.16 -17.41
CA ASN A 250 22.77 22.49 -16.88
C ASN A 250 21.88 22.44 -15.63
N THR A 251 20.84 21.56 -15.63
CA THR A 251 20.02 21.30 -14.45
C THR A 251 20.87 20.81 -13.28
N HIS A 252 21.76 19.84 -13.53
CA HIS A 252 22.63 19.26 -12.52
C HIS A 252 23.66 20.26 -11.97
N ASP A 253 24.22 21.13 -12.82
CA ASP A 253 25.14 22.17 -12.40
C ASP A 253 24.47 23.21 -11.52
N VAL A 254 23.25 23.63 -11.85
CA VAL A 254 22.45 24.51 -10.99
C VAL A 254 22.25 23.90 -9.61
N ILE A 255 21.96 22.62 -9.55
CA ILE A 255 21.76 21.91 -8.28
C ILE A 255 23.07 21.83 -7.49
N ARG A 256 24.17 21.39 -8.12
CA ARG A 256 25.49 21.26 -7.48
C ARG A 256 25.99 22.59 -6.91
N ALA A 257 25.77 23.69 -7.65
CA ALA A 257 26.18 25.03 -7.24
C ALA A 257 25.37 25.60 -6.05
N ASN A 258 24.27 24.96 -5.64
CA ASN A 258 23.38 25.44 -4.57
C ASN A 258 23.15 24.41 -3.45
N LEU A 259 23.98 23.39 -3.34
CA LEU A 259 23.84 22.37 -2.28
C LEU A 259 23.97 22.94 -0.87
N ASP A 260 24.79 23.97 -0.68
CA ASP A 260 24.94 24.70 0.57
C ASP A 260 23.67 25.43 1.02
N ARG A 261 22.74 25.66 0.08
CA ARG A 261 21.42 26.26 0.33
C ARG A 261 20.30 25.21 0.51
N SER A 262 20.63 23.93 0.44
CA SER A 262 19.70 22.82 0.71
C SER A 262 19.63 22.55 2.21
N PRO A 263 18.45 22.59 2.84
CA PRO A 263 18.33 22.34 4.27
C PRO A 263 18.74 20.92 4.66
N MET A 264 18.69 19.97 3.73
CA MET A 264 19.14 18.61 3.93
C MET A 264 20.67 18.50 3.94
N TYR A 265 21.35 19.12 2.97
CA TYR A 265 22.83 19.11 2.89
C TYR A 265 23.49 20.05 3.91
N ALA A 266 22.79 21.09 4.32
CA ALA A 266 23.22 21.99 5.39
C ALA A 266 22.98 21.42 6.81
N GLY A 267 22.39 20.22 6.95
CA GLY A 267 22.15 19.59 8.24
C GLY A 267 21.01 20.21 9.07
N VAL A 268 20.12 20.97 8.43
CA VAL A 268 18.95 21.59 9.10
C VAL A 268 17.80 20.59 9.25
N ILE A 269 17.65 19.67 8.31
CA ILE A 269 16.71 18.57 8.36
C ILE A 269 17.36 17.39 9.10
N GLU A 270 16.73 16.94 10.18
CA GLU A 270 17.17 15.78 10.98
C GLU A 270 16.60 14.47 10.41
N GLY A 271 15.40 14.54 9.81
CA GLY A 271 14.68 13.39 9.29
C GLY A 271 15.32 12.73 8.07
N ILE A 272 15.32 11.41 8.04
CA ILE A 272 15.82 10.63 6.90
C ILE A 272 14.77 10.63 5.78
N GLY A 273 15.21 10.91 4.56
CA GLY A 273 14.35 10.90 3.36
C GLY A 273 14.20 9.52 2.72
N PRO A 274 13.19 9.33 1.86
CA PRO A 274 12.92 8.06 1.21
C PRO A 274 14.00 7.70 0.17
N ARG A 275 14.51 6.47 0.24
CA ARG A 275 15.50 5.94 -0.70
C ARG A 275 15.00 5.85 -2.14
N TYR A 276 13.71 5.58 -2.32
CA TYR A 276 13.09 5.28 -3.63
C TYR A 276 12.23 6.42 -4.19
N CYS A 277 12.16 7.55 -3.51
CA CYS A 277 11.64 8.80 -4.03
C CYS A 277 12.52 9.95 -3.50
N PRO A 278 13.83 9.91 -3.81
CA PRO A 278 14.75 10.91 -3.31
C PRO A 278 14.44 12.27 -3.95
N SER A 279 14.87 13.34 -3.30
CA SER A 279 14.87 14.66 -3.92
C SER A 279 15.76 14.68 -5.16
N ILE A 280 15.58 15.66 -6.03
CA ILE A 280 16.42 15.77 -7.22
C ILE A 280 17.90 16.02 -6.84
N GLU A 281 18.17 16.73 -5.75
CA GLU A 281 19.51 16.93 -5.21
C GLU A 281 20.16 15.59 -4.86
N ASP A 282 19.43 14.70 -4.20
CA ASP A 282 19.91 13.35 -3.86
C ASP A 282 20.20 12.51 -5.10
N LYS A 283 19.34 12.59 -6.12
CA LYS A 283 19.54 11.84 -7.36
C LYS A 283 20.82 12.29 -8.08
N VAL A 284 21.00 13.60 -8.20
CA VAL A 284 22.17 14.19 -8.87
C VAL A 284 23.46 13.83 -8.15
N MET A 285 23.44 13.80 -6.81
CA MET A 285 24.62 13.46 -6.02
C MET A 285 24.91 11.96 -5.95
N ARG A 286 23.88 11.14 -5.79
CA ARG A 286 24.04 9.66 -5.69
C ARG A 286 24.36 9.00 -7.04
N PHE A 287 23.90 9.59 -8.13
CA PHE A 287 24.09 9.09 -9.50
C PHE A 287 24.84 10.13 -10.34
N ALA A 288 25.97 10.60 -9.81
CA ALA A 288 26.77 11.67 -10.42
C ALA A 288 27.32 11.35 -11.82
N ASP A 289 27.38 10.07 -12.17
CA ASP A 289 27.74 9.56 -13.50
C ASP A 289 26.60 9.67 -14.54
N LYS A 290 25.37 9.98 -14.09
CA LYS A 290 24.23 10.16 -14.98
C LYS A 290 24.03 11.62 -15.37
N ASN A 291 23.99 11.88 -16.67
CA ASN A 291 23.80 13.22 -17.21
C ASN A 291 22.33 13.64 -17.32
N SER A 292 21.41 12.73 -17.05
CA SER A 292 19.97 12.95 -17.24
C SER A 292 19.13 12.06 -16.33
N HIS A 293 18.03 12.62 -15.83
CA HIS A 293 16.98 11.91 -15.12
C HIS A 293 15.64 12.18 -15.78
N GLN A 294 14.84 11.13 -15.96
CA GLN A 294 13.52 11.23 -16.55
C GLN A 294 12.55 11.90 -15.56
N ILE A 295 11.73 12.83 -16.07
CA ILE A 295 10.71 13.56 -15.33
C ILE A 295 9.36 13.31 -15.98
N PHE A 296 8.41 12.77 -15.20
CA PHE A 296 7.04 12.57 -15.66
C PHE A 296 6.20 13.81 -15.37
N ILE A 297 5.57 14.33 -16.41
CA ILE A 297 4.69 15.48 -16.31
C ILE A 297 3.27 14.98 -16.21
N GLU A 298 2.72 15.03 -15.01
CA GLU A 298 1.46 14.44 -14.63
C GLU A 298 0.40 15.52 -14.44
N PRO A 299 -0.65 15.57 -15.30
CA PRO A 299 -1.78 16.47 -15.06
C PRO A 299 -2.46 16.17 -13.72
N GLU A 300 -2.82 17.19 -12.95
CA GLU A 300 -3.48 17.01 -11.65
C GLU A 300 -5.00 16.91 -11.74
N GLY A 301 -5.57 17.08 -12.91
CA GLY A 301 -7.01 16.94 -13.15
C GLY A 301 -7.43 17.37 -14.54
N LEU A 302 -8.70 17.15 -14.86
CA LEU A 302 -9.31 17.46 -16.16
C LEU A 302 -9.69 18.94 -16.29
N THR A 303 -9.88 19.63 -15.18
CA THR A 303 -10.39 21.01 -15.10
C THR A 303 -9.37 21.99 -14.51
N THR A 304 -8.14 21.56 -14.33
CA THR A 304 -7.03 22.40 -13.85
C THR A 304 -5.90 22.45 -14.86
N HIS A 305 -5.16 23.54 -14.85
CA HIS A 305 -3.92 23.68 -15.61
C HIS A 305 -2.66 23.29 -14.78
N GLU A 306 -2.86 22.80 -13.56
CA GLU A 306 -1.76 22.43 -12.68
C GLU A 306 -1.14 21.09 -13.10
N LEU A 307 0.19 21.09 -13.26
CA LEU A 307 0.99 19.92 -13.57
C LEU A 307 1.88 19.54 -12.39
N TYR A 308 2.03 18.24 -12.16
CA TYR A 308 2.95 17.65 -11.20
C TYR A 308 4.16 17.06 -11.94
N PRO A 309 5.35 17.71 -11.90
CA PRO A 309 6.55 17.18 -12.51
C PRO A 309 7.22 16.14 -11.60
N ASN A 310 6.78 14.90 -11.72
CA ASN A 310 7.24 13.79 -10.89
C ASN A 310 8.70 13.46 -11.19
N GLY A 311 9.56 13.63 -10.20
CA GLY A 311 10.99 13.35 -10.28
C GLY A 311 11.89 14.51 -9.90
N ILE A 312 11.35 15.73 -9.76
CA ILE A 312 12.10 16.93 -9.32
C ILE A 312 11.67 17.45 -7.95
N SER A 313 11.23 16.56 -7.05
CA SER A 313 11.01 16.95 -5.65
C SER A 313 12.25 17.62 -5.10
N THR A 314 12.07 18.76 -4.44
CA THR A 314 13.20 19.56 -3.96
C THR A 314 12.82 20.41 -2.76
N SER A 315 13.81 20.68 -1.91
CA SER A 315 13.73 21.67 -0.83
C SER A 315 14.64 22.88 -1.07
N LEU A 316 15.25 22.99 -2.24
CA LEU A 316 16.07 24.15 -2.60
C LEU A 316 15.26 25.45 -2.60
N PRO A 317 15.89 26.61 -2.40
CA PRO A 317 15.18 27.89 -2.42
C PRO A 317 14.45 28.14 -3.73
N PHE A 318 13.42 28.97 -3.70
CA PHE A 318 12.53 29.19 -4.83
C PHE A 318 13.27 29.72 -6.09
N ASP A 319 14.23 30.62 -5.93
CA ASP A 319 15.04 31.11 -7.06
C ASP A 319 15.83 29.99 -7.77
N VAL A 320 16.27 28.97 -7.01
CA VAL A 320 16.92 27.78 -7.55
C VAL A 320 15.91 26.85 -8.23
N GLN A 321 14.71 26.69 -7.64
CA GLN A 321 13.64 25.90 -8.26
C GLN A 321 13.26 26.45 -9.63
N VAL A 322 13.17 27.78 -9.80
CA VAL A 322 12.92 28.43 -11.08
C VAL A 322 14.03 28.07 -12.10
N LYS A 323 15.29 28.15 -11.71
CA LYS A 323 16.41 27.77 -12.58
C LYS A 323 16.39 26.29 -12.98
N ILE A 324 16.07 25.41 -12.05
CA ILE A 324 15.91 23.96 -12.31
C ILE A 324 14.81 23.75 -13.35
N VAL A 325 13.64 24.31 -13.13
CA VAL A 325 12.49 24.16 -14.04
C VAL A 325 12.83 24.71 -15.44
N HIS A 326 13.35 25.92 -15.53
CA HIS A 326 13.70 26.55 -16.82
C HIS A 326 14.86 25.89 -17.57
N SER A 327 15.65 25.05 -16.92
CA SER A 327 16.70 24.27 -17.57
C SER A 327 16.21 23.04 -18.34
N MET A 328 14.98 22.62 -18.11
CA MET A 328 14.41 21.42 -18.73
C MET A 328 13.72 21.78 -20.06
N LYS A 329 13.88 20.90 -21.06
CA LYS A 329 13.29 21.05 -22.37
C LYS A 329 11.75 21.14 -22.29
N GLY A 330 11.18 22.16 -22.95
CA GLY A 330 9.74 22.46 -22.92
C GLY A 330 9.28 23.30 -21.74
N PHE A 331 10.18 23.59 -20.78
CA PHE A 331 9.88 24.34 -19.56
C PHE A 331 10.65 25.66 -19.45
N GLU A 332 11.28 26.10 -20.51
CA GLU A 332 12.15 27.30 -20.52
C GLU A 332 11.42 28.57 -20.07
N ASN A 333 10.10 28.62 -20.29
CA ASN A 333 9.23 29.73 -19.90
C ASN A 333 8.15 29.32 -18.89
N ALA A 334 8.32 28.18 -18.24
CA ALA A 334 7.32 27.62 -17.36
C ALA A 334 7.08 28.49 -16.10
N HIS A 335 5.82 28.66 -15.74
CA HIS A 335 5.40 29.35 -14.54
C HIS A 335 5.16 28.37 -13.40
N ILE A 336 5.82 28.58 -12.25
CA ILE A 336 5.61 27.81 -11.03
C ILE A 336 4.44 28.41 -10.28
N VAL A 337 3.36 27.65 -10.09
CA VAL A 337 2.18 28.07 -9.34
C VAL A 337 2.28 27.77 -7.85
N ARG A 338 3.09 26.79 -7.46
CA ARG A 338 3.38 26.42 -6.07
C ARG A 338 4.85 25.97 -5.97
N PRO A 339 5.61 26.44 -4.96
CA PRO A 339 6.98 25.95 -4.76
C PRO A 339 6.98 24.49 -4.30
N GLY A 340 8.04 23.77 -4.66
CA GLY A 340 8.39 22.51 -4.03
C GLY A 340 8.86 22.74 -2.59
N TYR A 341 8.71 21.75 -1.74
CA TYR A 341 9.16 21.80 -0.35
C TYR A 341 9.50 20.42 0.19
N ALA A 342 10.27 20.38 1.27
CA ALA A 342 10.39 19.21 2.11
C ALA A 342 9.51 19.37 3.33
N ILE A 343 8.94 18.27 3.79
CA ILE A 343 8.25 18.20 5.08
C ILE A 343 8.91 17.16 5.96
N GLU A 344 9.18 17.55 7.20
CA GLU A 344 9.74 16.75 8.26
C GLU A 344 8.68 16.54 9.33
N TYR A 345 8.56 15.32 9.85
CA TYR A 345 7.47 14.93 10.75
C TYR A 345 7.88 13.78 11.66
N ASP A 346 7.18 13.64 12.79
CA ASP A 346 7.38 12.55 13.73
C ASP A 346 6.78 11.25 13.22
N PHE A 347 7.49 10.14 13.42
CA PHE A 347 6.96 8.80 13.31
C PHE A 347 7.34 7.98 14.54
N PHE A 348 6.60 6.92 14.77
CA PHE A 348 6.78 6.05 15.91
C PHE A 348 7.29 4.69 15.45
N ASP A 349 8.22 4.11 16.23
CA ASP A 349 8.83 2.83 15.87
C ASP A 349 7.77 1.73 15.78
N PRO A 350 7.53 1.17 14.58
CA PRO A 350 6.46 0.20 14.39
C PRO A 350 6.68 -1.14 15.09
N ARG A 351 7.87 -1.38 15.65
CA ARG A 351 8.11 -2.52 16.55
C ARG A 351 7.35 -2.42 17.87
N ASP A 352 6.81 -1.24 18.19
CA ASP A 352 5.91 -1.03 19.33
C ASP A 352 4.45 -1.43 19.01
N LEU A 353 4.18 -1.97 17.82
CA LEU A 353 2.88 -2.47 17.38
C LEU A 353 2.81 -4.00 17.42
N LYS A 354 1.62 -4.50 17.72
CA LYS A 354 1.20 -5.87 17.43
C LYS A 354 0.91 -6.02 15.92
N LEU A 355 0.78 -7.24 15.43
CA LEU A 355 0.36 -7.51 14.04
C LEU A 355 -1.04 -6.95 13.71
N THR A 356 -1.84 -6.62 14.72
CA THR A 356 -3.16 -6.01 14.60
C THR A 356 -3.13 -4.47 14.48
N TYR A 357 -1.95 -3.86 14.44
CA TYR A 357 -1.72 -2.41 14.53
C TYR A 357 -2.07 -1.78 15.89
N GLU A 358 -2.51 -2.57 16.87
CA GLU A 358 -2.65 -2.09 18.25
C GLU A 358 -1.26 -1.85 18.87
N THR A 359 -1.13 -0.75 19.60
CA THR A 359 0.11 -0.47 20.33
C THR A 359 0.30 -1.45 21.48
N LYS A 360 1.56 -1.81 21.78
CA LYS A 360 1.90 -2.76 22.86
C LYS A 360 1.71 -2.16 24.26
N PHE A 361 1.72 -0.83 24.38
CA PHE A 361 1.74 -0.13 25.67
C PHE A 361 0.37 0.40 26.10
N ILE A 362 -0.51 0.75 25.14
CA ILE A 362 -1.81 1.32 25.44
C ILE A 362 -2.89 0.50 24.73
N LYS A 363 -3.75 -0.12 25.50
CA LYS A 363 -4.86 -0.94 25.01
C LYS A 363 -5.86 -0.08 24.22
N GLY A 364 -6.37 -0.62 23.14
CA GLY A 364 -7.37 0.05 22.31
C GLY A 364 -6.83 1.21 21.48
N LEU A 365 -5.52 1.49 21.51
CA LEU A 365 -4.87 2.49 20.68
C LEU A 365 -4.15 1.84 19.50
N PHE A 366 -4.53 2.24 18.28
CA PHE A 366 -4.04 1.72 17.01
C PHE A 366 -3.37 2.83 16.20
N PHE A 367 -2.27 2.50 15.51
CA PHE A 367 -1.58 3.42 14.61
C PHE A 367 -1.64 2.90 13.17
N ALA A 368 -1.91 3.77 12.20
CA ALA A 368 -1.93 3.41 10.79
C ALA A 368 -1.41 4.54 9.90
N GLY A 369 -0.69 4.17 8.84
CA GLY A 369 -0.13 5.09 7.86
C GLY A 369 1.27 5.59 8.20
N GLN A 370 1.56 6.84 7.87
CA GLN A 370 2.90 7.42 8.01
C GLN A 370 3.42 7.49 9.45
N ILE A 371 2.55 7.50 10.43
CA ILE A 371 2.92 7.41 11.85
C ILE A 371 3.77 6.17 12.15
N ASN A 372 3.65 5.12 11.33
CA ASN A 372 4.40 3.87 11.45
C ASN A 372 5.67 3.85 10.57
N GLY A 373 6.07 4.97 10.01
CA GLY A 373 7.28 5.08 9.19
C GLY A 373 7.13 4.62 7.75
N THR A 374 5.91 4.50 7.23
CA THR A 374 5.67 4.22 5.80
C THR A 374 5.50 5.51 5.00
N THR A 375 5.77 5.44 3.69
CA THR A 375 5.38 6.47 2.73
C THR A 375 4.64 5.85 1.57
N GLY A 376 3.47 6.39 1.26
CA GLY A 376 2.62 5.98 0.16
C GLY A 376 1.16 5.88 0.56
N TYR A 377 0.31 6.26 -0.37
CA TYR A 377 -1.15 6.23 -0.18
C TYR A 377 -1.66 4.79 0.02
N GLU A 378 -1.07 3.86 -0.71
CA GLU A 378 -1.44 2.46 -0.75
C GLU A 378 -1.08 1.73 0.55
N GLU A 379 0.12 2.01 1.08
CA GLU A 379 0.55 1.52 2.39
C GLU A 379 -0.34 2.09 3.50
N ALA A 380 -0.71 3.36 3.40
CA ALA A 380 -1.61 4.01 4.36
C ALA A 380 -3.02 3.39 4.32
N ALA A 381 -3.57 3.16 3.12
CA ALA A 381 -4.88 2.52 2.96
C ALA A 381 -4.91 1.11 3.53
N ALA A 382 -3.88 0.30 3.25
CA ALA A 382 -3.76 -1.06 3.76
C ALA A 382 -3.71 -1.10 5.30
N GLN A 383 -2.86 -0.26 5.90
CA GLN A 383 -2.75 -0.16 7.35
C GLN A 383 -4.04 0.36 7.98
N GLY A 384 -4.67 1.38 7.36
CA GLY A 384 -5.92 1.95 7.84
C GLY A 384 -7.05 0.94 7.89
N LEU A 385 -7.25 0.18 6.81
CA LEU A 385 -8.26 -0.87 6.75
C LEU A 385 -8.05 -1.90 7.86
N MET A 386 -6.82 -2.39 8.02
CA MET A 386 -6.48 -3.39 9.05
C MET A 386 -6.62 -2.84 10.47
N ALA A 387 -6.18 -1.62 10.73
CA ALA A 387 -6.31 -0.99 12.03
C ALA A 387 -7.79 -0.74 12.39
N GLY A 388 -8.59 -0.25 11.45
CA GLY A 388 -10.02 -0.04 11.64
C GLY A 388 -10.78 -1.34 11.90
N LEU A 389 -10.47 -2.40 11.16
CA LEU A 389 -11.00 -3.74 11.40
C LEU A 389 -10.65 -4.24 12.81
N ASN A 390 -9.38 -4.16 13.18
CA ASN A 390 -8.92 -4.66 14.48
C ASN A 390 -9.41 -3.81 15.65
N ALA A 391 -9.57 -2.50 15.48
CA ALA A 391 -10.23 -1.65 16.46
C ALA A 391 -11.69 -2.07 16.67
N SER A 392 -12.41 -2.39 15.58
CA SER A 392 -13.76 -2.94 15.65
C SER A 392 -13.83 -4.30 16.37
N LEU A 393 -12.92 -5.22 16.05
CA LEU A 393 -12.85 -6.52 16.73
C LEU A 393 -12.54 -6.35 18.23
N PHE A 394 -11.64 -5.44 18.56
CA PHE A 394 -11.31 -5.10 19.95
C PHE A 394 -12.54 -4.63 20.74
N THR A 395 -13.34 -3.73 20.17
CA THR A 395 -14.56 -3.22 20.83
C THR A 395 -15.62 -4.30 21.04
N GLN A 396 -15.61 -5.35 20.22
CA GLN A 396 -16.50 -6.51 20.32
C GLN A 396 -15.97 -7.60 21.25
N GLY A 397 -14.78 -7.42 21.84
CA GLY A 397 -14.11 -8.43 22.64
C GLY A 397 -13.67 -9.67 21.84
N LYS A 398 -13.54 -9.53 20.53
CA LYS A 398 -13.09 -10.58 19.62
C LYS A 398 -11.58 -10.56 19.45
N GLU A 399 -11.00 -11.72 19.11
CA GLU A 399 -9.58 -11.80 18.75
C GLU A 399 -9.29 -10.99 17.49
N GLY A 400 -8.20 -10.23 17.51
CA GLY A 400 -7.73 -9.49 16.33
C GLY A 400 -7.25 -10.43 15.23
N TRP A 401 -7.28 -9.94 13.99
CA TRP A 401 -6.86 -10.69 12.83
C TRP A 401 -5.82 -9.92 12.01
N SER A 402 -4.85 -10.65 11.50
CA SER A 402 -3.88 -10.16 10.52
C SER A 402 -3.55 -11.26 9.51
N PRO A 403 -3.48 -10.97 8.22
CA PRO A 403 -3.03 -11.97 7.25
C PRO A 403 -1.55 -12.28 7.46
N ARG A 404 -1.16 -13.54 7.19
CA ARG A 404 0.25 -13.95 7.20
C ARG A 404 0.96 -13.47 5.93
N ARG A 405 2.29 -13.52 5.94
CA ARG A 405 3.16 -13.16 4.80
C ARG A 405 2.88 -13.97 3.53
N ASP A 406 2.42 -15.22 3.65
CA ASP A 406 2.03 -16.08 2.54
C ASP A 406 0.63 -15.80 1.98
N GLN A 407 -0.19 -15.04 2.71
CA GLN A 407 -1.58 -14.75 2.35
C GLN A 407 -1.76 -13.40 1.68
N ALA A 408 -0.97 -12.38 2.05
CA ALA A 408 -1.13 -11.03 1.56
C ALA A 408 0.13 -10.17 1.68
N TYR A 409 0.30 -9.20 0.76
CA TYR A 409 1.26 -8.10 0.92
C TYR A 409 0.97 -7.26 2.16
N MET A 410 -0.29 -7.12 2.56
CA MET A 410 -0.67 -6.49 3.82
C MET A 410 -0.06 -7.22 5.02
N GLY A 411 0.04 -8.55 4.96
CA GLY A 411 0.73 -9.37 5.96
C GLY A 411 2.24 -9.16 5.94
N VAL A 412 2.84 -9.10 4.75
CA VAL A 412 4.27 -8.75 4.60
C VAL A 412 4.56 -7.38 5.20
N LEU A 413 3.71 -6.39 4.93
CA LEU A 413 3.85 -5.02 5.41
C LEU A 413 3.93 -4.94 6.94
N ILE A 414 2.93 -5.47 7.63
CA ILE A 414 2.90 -5.38 9.11
C ILE A 414 3.97 -6.24 9.77
N ASP A 415 4.26 -7.40 9.20
CA ASP A 415 5.32 -8.26 9.72
C ASP A 415 6.70 -7.59 9.59
N ASP A 416 7.03 -7.01 8.44
CA ASP A 416 8.26 -6.24 8.25
C ASP A 416 8.36 -5.07 9.24
N LEU A 417 7.28 -4.30 9.40
CA LEU A 417 7.26 -3.14 10.29
C LEU A 417 7.44 -3.55 11.76
N SER A 418 6.65 -4.53 12.22
CA SER A 418 6.62 -4.90 13.65
C SER A 418 7.82 -5.72 14.09
N THR A 419 8.51 -6.41 13.19
CA THR A 419 9.68 -7.26 13.51
C THR A 419 11.00 -6.57 13.24
N MET A 420 11.16 -5.93 12.08
CA MET A 420 12.41 -5.29 11.67
C MET A 420 12.45 -3.80 11.99
N GLY A 421 11.29 -3.15 12.07
CA GLY A 421 11.18 -1.71 12.12
C GLY A 421 11.63 -1.05 10.82
N THR A 422 11.80 0.26 10.84
CA THR A 422 12.34 0.99 9.70
C THR A 422 13.23 2.14 10.17
N LYS A 423 14.34 2.36 9.46
CA LYS A 423 15.24 3.50 9.67
C LYS A 423 15.08 4.57 8.59
N GLU A 424 14.40 4.22 7.51
CA GLU A 424 14.07 5.10 6.39
C GLU A 424 12.60 4.86 5.99
N PRO A 425 11.93 5.79 5.31
CA PRO A 425 10.53 5.60 4.93
C PRO A 425 10.31 4.27 4.22
N TYR A 426 9.51 3.39 4.85
CA TYR A 426 9.19 2.07 4.31
C TYR A 426 8.29 2.20 3.09
N ARG A 427 8.59 1.43 2.06
CA ARG A 427 7.82 1.34 0.83
C ARG A 427 7.65 -0.10 0.39
N MET A 428 6.45 -0.47 -0.05
CA MET A 428 6.18 -1.80 -0.57
C MET A 428 6.74 -2.00 -1.97
N PHE A 429 7.45 -3.11 -2.15
CA PHE A 429 7.93 -3.63 -3.43
C PHE A 429 7.64 -5.12 -3.51
N THR A 430 7.50 -5.64 -4.73
CA THR A 430 7.30 -7.09 -4.93
C THR A 430 8.49 -7.93 -4.43
N SER A 431 9.68 -7.34 -4.35
CA SER A 431 10.88 -8.03 -3.81
C SER A 431 10.82 -8.31 -2.31
N ARG A 432 9.90 -7.67 -1.58
CA ARG A 432 9.71 -7.93 -0.14
C ARG A 432 8.94 -9.21 0.16
N ALA A 433 8.21 -9.73 -0.82
CA ALA A 433 7.41 -10.95 -0.68
C ALA A 433 8.20 -12.18 -1.19
N GLU A 434 8.20 -13.23 -0.39
CA GLU A 434 8.82 -14.52 -0.72
C GLU A 434 7.99 -15.28 -1.76
N TYR A 435 6.65 -15.16 -1.68
CA TYR A 435 5.70 -15.96 -2.48
C TYR A 435 4.98 -15.12 -3.53
N ARG A 436 5.75 -14.38 -4.35
CA ARG A 436 5.21 -13.40 -5.33
C ARG A 436 4.23 -13.99 -6.34
N LEU A 437 4.41 -15.26 -6.72
CA LEU A 437 3.51 -15.91 -7.67
C LEU A 437 2.13 -16.20 -7.06
N LEU A 438 2.05 -16.41 -5.75
CA LEU A 438 0.79 -16.53 -5.03
C LEU A 438 0.15 -15.18 -4.72
N LEU A 439 0.96 -14.14 -4.45
CA LEU A 439 0.51 -12.81 -4.05
C LEU A 439 0.40 -11.86 -5.24
N ARG A 440 -0.43 -12.21 -6.23
CA ARG A 440 -0.62 -11.38 -7.44
C ARG A 440 -1.74 -10.36 -7.23
N GLU A 441 -1.74 -9.29 -8.05
CA GLU A 441 -2.86 -8.33 -8.12
C GLU A 441 -4.16 -9.01 -8.53
N ASP A 442 -4.10 -9.85 -9.56
CA ASP A 442 -5.24 -10.45 -10.22
C ASP A 442 -6.02 -11.45 -9.35
N ASN A 443 -5.40 -12.00 -8.32
CA ASN A 443 -6.01 -13.00 -7.43
C ASN A 443 -6.24 -12.52 -6.00
N ALA A 444 -6.14 -11.24 -5.73
CA ALA A 444 -6.29 -10.71 -4.38
C ALA A 444 -7.67 -11.05 -3.76
N ASP A 445 -8.72 -11.02 -4.57
CA ASP A 445 -10.07 -11.40 -4.14
C ASP A 445 -10.17 -12.90 -3.79
N ILE A 446 -9.54 -13.77 -4.58
CA ILE A 446 -9.51 -15.22 -4.30
C ILE A 446 -8.83 -15.51 -2.96
N ARG A 447 -7.82 -14.72 -2.58
CA ARG A 447 -7.07 -14.89 -1.32
C ARG A 447 -7.77 -14.29 -0.10
N LEU A 448 -8.54 -13.22 -0.25
CA LEU A 448 -8.94 -12.37 0.87
C LEU A 448 -10.45 -12.12 1.00
N THR A 449 -11.24 -12.21 -0.07
CA THR A 449 -12.66 -11.80 -0.03
C THR A 449 -13.50 -12.71 0.86
N GLU A 450 -13.30 -14.02 0.84
CA GLU A 450 -14.02 -14.95 1.69
C GLU A 450 -13.80 -14.65 3.19
N LYS A 451 -12.53 -14.49 3.59
CA LYS A 451 -12.19 -14.13 4.97
C LYS A 451 -12.74 -12.76 5.36
N SER A 452 -12.71 -11.81 4.44
CA SER A 452 -13.26 -10.47 4.67
C SER A 452 -14.78 -10.47 4.83
N ARG A 453 -15.48 -11.39 4.15
CA ARG A 453 -16.93 -11.62 4.33
C ARG A 453 -17.22 -12.15 5.75
N GLU A 454 -16.45 -13.12 6.21
CA GLU A 454 -16.55 -13.63 7.59
C GLU A 454 -16.35 -12.53 8.64
N LEU A 455 -15.40 -11.61 8.38
CA LEU A 455 -15.08 -10.49 9.25
C LEU A 455 -16.09 -9.32 9.18
N GLY A 456 -17.06 -9.38 8.26
CA GLY A 456 -18.11 -8.36 8.12
C GLY A 456 -17.73 -7.16 7.27
N LEU A 457 -16.60 -7.19 6.53
CA LEU A 457 -16.12 -6.09 5.69
C LEU A 457 -16.76 -6.05 4.30
N VAL A 458 -17.20 -7.18 3.78
CA VAL A 458 -17.67 -7.37 2.41
C VAL A 458 -19.19 -7.42 2.38
N ASP A 459 -19.79 -6.56 1.57
CA ASP A 459 -21.24 -6.50 1.36
C ASP A 459 -21.76 -7.61 0.44
N ASP A 460 -23.09 -7.70 0.31
CA ASP A 460 -23.74 -8.74 -0.48
C ASP A 460 -23.44 -8.62 -1.98
N ALA A 461 -23.29 -7.41 -2.49
CA ALA A 461 -23.01 -7.19 -3.92
C ALA A 461 -21.60 -7.69 -4.29
N ARG A 462 -20.60 -7.36 -3.48
CA ARG A 462 -19.22 -7.84 -3.66
C ARG A 462 -19.15 -9.36 -3.48
N TRP A 463 -19.83 -9.88 -2.49
CA TRP A 463 -19.89 -11.32 -2.22
C TRP A 463 -20.52 -12.09 -3.39
N ALA A 464 -21.63 -11.59 -3.95
CA ALA A 464 -22.27 -12.19 -5.13
C ALA A 464 -21.34 -12.17 -6.35
N ARG A 465 -20.69 -11.04 -6.62
CA ARG A 465 -19.72 -10.91 -7.73
C ARG A 465 -18.54 -11.86 -7.58
N PHE A 466 -18.02 -11.99 -6.38
CA PHE A 466 -16.91 -12.91 -6.07
C PHE A 466 -17.32 -14.37 -6.35
N ASN A 467 -18.46 -14.80 -5.84
CA ASN A 467 -18.96 -16.16 -6.05
C ASN A 467 -19.22 -16.46 -7.53
N GLU A 468 -19.81 -15.53 -8.28
CA GLU A 468 -20.00 -15.65 -9.73
C GLU A 468 -18.67 -15.87 -10.46
N LYS A 469 -17.64 -15.08 -10.12
CA LYS A 469 -16.29 -15.23 -10.70
C LYS A 469 -15.70 -16.61 -10.41
N VAL A 470 -15.75 -17.06 -9.16
CA VAL A 470 -15.20 -18.36 -8.75
C VAL A 470 -15.93 -19.49 -9.46
N GLU A 471 -17.26 -19.44 -9.52
CA GLU A 471 -18.08 -20.44 -10.21
C GLU A 471 -17.76 -20.48 -11.71
N ASN A 472 -17.63 -19.34 -12.37
CA ASN A 472 -17.25 -19.25 -13.78
C ASN A 472 -15.87 -19.85 -14.03
N MET A 473 -14.90 -19.58 -13.14
CA MET A 473 -13.55 -20.16 -13.24
C MET A 473 -13.57 -21.69 -13.14
N GLU A 474 -14.29 -22.22 -12.15
CA GLU A 474 -14.37 -23.68 -11.93
C GLU A 474 -15.05 -24.39 -13.09
N LYS A 475 -16.20 -23.89 -13.55
CA LYS A 475 -16.93 -24.42 -14.70
C LYS A 475 -16.08 -24.39 -15.96
N GLU A 476 -15.40 -23.30 -16.24
CA GLU A 476 -14.56 -23.16 -17.43
C GLU A 476 -13.35 -24.08 -17.39
N ARG A 477 -12.69 -24.17 -16.24
CA ARG A 477 -11.55 -25.09 -16.09
C ARG A 477 -11.97 -26.55 -16.28
N GLN A 478 -13.14 -26.91 -15.74
CA GLN A 478 -13.70 -28.26 -15.93
C GLN A 478 -14.06 -28.51 -17.40
N ARG A 479 -14.70 -27.54 -18.07
CA ARG A 479 -15.03 -27.63 -19.49
C ARG A 479 -13.78 -27.87 -20.35
N LEU A 480 -12.70 -27.11 -20.10
CA LEU A 480 -11.44 -27.27 -20.84
C LEU A 480 -10.76 -28.61 -20.58
N LYS A 481 -10.88 -29.19 -19.38
CA LYS A 481 -10.39 -30.55 -19.08
C LYS A 481 -11.14 -31.63 -19.81
N GLU A 482 -12.45 -31.45 -20.01
CA GLU A 482 -13.34 -32.44 -20.66
C GLU A 482 -13.40 -32.29 -22.17
N THR A 483 -12.97 -31.14 -22.74
CA THR A 483 -12.97 -30.91 -24.18
C THR A 483 -11.64 -31.35 -24.77
N TRP A 484 -11.67 -32.37 -25.61
CA TRP A 484 -10.50 -33.00 -26.21
C TRP A 484 -10.42 -32.77 -27.72
N ILE A 485 -9.20 -32.72 -28.25
CA ILE A 485 -8.92 -32.69 -29.69
C ILE A 485 -7.93 -33.82 -30.04
N ASN A 486 -8.19 -34.43 -31.19
CA ASN A 486 -7.33 -35.50 -31.72
C ASN A 486 -6.50 -34.96 -32.88
N PRO A 487 -5.26 -35.41 -33.11
CA PRO A 487 -4.41 -35.01 -34.23
C PRO A 487 -5.02 -35.24 -35.63
N LYS A 488 -6.07 -36.05 -35.70
CA LYS A 488 -6.79 -36.35 -36.95
C LYS A 488 -8.08 -35.54 -37.13
N SER A 489 -8.40 -34.64 -36.20
CA SER A 489 -9.58 -33.77 -36.27
C SER A 489 -9.41 -32.73 -37.39
N GLU A 490 -10.51 -32.33 -38.01
CA GLU A 490 -10.51 -31.35 -39.12
C GLU A 490 -10.01 -29.96 -38.68
N ASP A 491 -10.18 -29.61 -37.40
CA ASP A 491 -9.80 -28.34 -36.79
C ASP A 491 -8.34 -28.30 -36.28
N VAL A 492 -7.57 -29.40 -36.39
CA VAL A 492 -6.19 -29.51 -35.89
C VAL A 492 -5.23 -28.58 -36.66
N ASP A 493 -5.49 -28.27 -37.92
CA ASP A 493 -4.60 -27.43 -38.71
C ASP A 493 -4.59 -25.99 -38.22
N GLN A 494 -5.73 -25.46 -37.80
CA GLN A 494 -5.83 -24.13 -37.18
C GLN A 494 -5.03 -24.07 -35.87
N LEU A 495 -5.13 -25.11 -35.04
CA LEU A 495 -4.37 -25.24 -33.79
C LEU A 495 -2.85 -25.32 -34.06
N ASN A 496 -2.43 -26.12 -35.04
CA ASN A 496 -1.02 -26.31 -35.40
C ASN A 496 -0.35 -25.02 -35.93
N GLN A 497 -1.12 -24.05 -36.43
CA GLN A 497 -0.60 -22.72 -36.82
C GLN A 497 -0.16 -21.90 -35.60
N ILE A 498 -0.74 -22.16 -34.42
CA ILE A 498 -0.43 -21.45 -33.17
C ILE A 498 0.70 -22.17 -32.42
N LEU A 499 0.70 -23.50 -32.48
CA LEU A 499 1.64 -24.32 -31.73
C LEU A 499 3.04 -24.29 -32.35
N LYS A 500 4.08 -24.15 -31.52
CA LYS A 500 5.48 -24.27 -31.95
C LYS A 500 5.83 -25.68 -32.46
N THR A 501 5.19 -26.68 -31.87
CA THR A 501 5.32 -28.09 -32.26
C THR A 501 3.94 -28.64 -32.56
N PRO A 502 3.68 -29.16 -33.77
CA PRO A 502 2.40 -29.74 -34.12
C PRO A 502 1.94 -30.84 -33.16
N MET A 503 0.64 -31.00 -33.04
CA MET A 503 0.06 -32.05 -32.20
C MET A 503 0.40 -33.42 -32.69
N SER A 504 0.92 -34.28 -31.82
CA SER A 504 1.24 -35.70 -32.13
C SER A 504 0.35 -36.69 -31.38
N ARG A 505 -0.37 -36.25 -30.38
CA ARG A 505 -1.32 -37.04 -29.57
C ARG A 505 -2.52 -36.21 -29.19
N GLU A 506 -3.59 -36.86 -28.77
CA GLU A 506 -4.76 -36.17 -28.24
C GLU A 506 -4.41 -35.36 -27.00
N ALA A 507 -5.10 -34.24 -26.83
CA ALA A 507 -4.90 -33.32 -25.73
C ALA A 507 -6.22 -32.67 -25.34
N SER A 508 -6.38 -32.36 -24.05
CA SER A 508 -7.48 -31.53 -23.57
C SER A 508 -7.21 -30.05 -23.81
N GLY A 509 -8.25 -29.23 -23.72
CA GLY A 509 -8.10 -27.76 -23.77
C GLY A 509 -7.19 -27.24 -22.66
N GLU A 510 -7.22 -27.85 -21.48
CA GLU A 510 -6.30 -27.51 -20.39
C GLU A 510 -4.85 -27.83 -20.72
N ASP A 511 -4.57 -29.00 -21.34
CA ASP A 511 -3.22 -29.37 -21.79
C ASP A 511 -2.66 -28.41 -22.83
N LEU A 512 -3.52 -27.95 -23.74
CA LEU A 512 -3.16 -26.97 -24.77
C LEU A 512 -2.88 -25.60 -24.15
N LEU A 513 -3.71 -25.16 -23.21
CA LEU A 513 -3.54 -23.87 -22.51
C LEU A 513 -2.28 -23.83 -21.65
N ARG A 514 -1.77 -24.97 -21.16
CA ARG A 514 -0.47 -25.05 -20.46
C ARG A 514 0.71 -24.66 -21.32
N ARG A 515 0.59 -24.75 -22.65
CA ARG A 515 1.70 -24.41 -23.54
C ARG A 515 1.95 -22.89 -23.52
N PRO A 516 3.21 -22.44 -23.41
CA PRO A 516 3.53 -21.02 -23.28
C PRO A 516 3.03 -20.15 -24.43
N GLU A 517 3.00 -20.72 -25.65
CA GLU A 517 2.57 -20.03 -26.87
C GLU A 517 1.05 -19.89 -27.00
N MET A 518 0.26 -20.69 -26.29
CA MET A 518 -1.21 -20.67 -26.37
C MET A 518 -1.79 -19.72 -25.35
N THR A 519 -2.60 -18.77 -25.78
CA THR A 519 -3.42 -17.92 -24.90
C THR A 519 -4.83 -18.44 -24.79
N TYR A 520 -5.55 -18.08 -23.73
CA TYR A 520 -6.97 -18.44 -23.58
C TYR A 520 -7.81 -17.93 -24.76
N SER A 521 -7.58 -16.68 -25.19
CA SER A 521 -8.31 -16.10 -26.33
C SER A 521 -8.04 -16.82 -27.65
N GLN A 522 -6.80 -17.27 -27.90
CA GLN A 522 -6.46 -18.07 -29.08
C GLN A 522 -7.12 -19.45 -29.03
N LEU A 523 -7.11 -20.09 -27.86
CA LEU A 523 -7.74 -21.41 -27.69
C LEU A 523 -9.26 -21.33 -27.92
N THR A 524 -9.93 -20.36 -27.30
CA THR A 524 -11.39 -20.21 -27.40
C THR A 524 -11.87 -19.58 -28.69
N ALA A 525 -10.97 -19.09 -29.55
CA ALA A 525 -11.28 -18.71 -30.93
C ALA A 525 -11.48 -19.93 -31.85
N LEU A 526 -11.04 -21.12 -31.44
CA LEU A 526 -11.33 -22.35 -32.13
C LEU A 526 -12.73 -22.84 -31.76
N ASP A 527 -13.56 -23.18 -32.75
CA ASP A 527 -14.96 -23.57 -32.55
C ASP A 527 -15.14 -24.66 -31.49
N ARG A 528 -14.22 -25.63 -31.45
CA ARG A 528 -14.24 -26.73 -30.48
C ARG A 528 -14.14 -26.26 -29.02
N PHE A 529 -13.36 -25.22 -28.77
CA PHE A 529 -13.05 -24.73 -27.43
C PHE A 529 -13.78 -23.43 -27.08
N GLY A 530 -14.52 -22.85 -28.04
CA GLY A 530 -15.37 -21.69 -27.80
C GLY A 530 -16.74 -22.05 -27.20
N PRO A 531 -17.53 -21.03 -26.86
CA PRO A 531 -17.15 -19.61 -26.76
C PRO A 531 -16.28 -19.29 -25.56
N ALA A 532 -15.57 -18.16 -25.61
CA ALA A 532 -14.84 -17.63 -24.47
C ALA A 532 -15.79 -17.16 -23.36
N LEU A 533 -15.34 -17.18 -22.12
CA LEU A 533 -16.05 -16.54 -21.01
C LEU A 533 -16.19 -15.04 -21.25
N GLU A 534 -17.36 -14.48 -21.01
CA GLU A 534 -17.58 -13.03 -21.00
C GLU A 534 -16.88 -12.36 -19.80
N ASP A 535 -16.77 -13.08 -18.68
CA ASP A 535 -16.07 -12.63 -17.50
C ASP A 535 -14.54 -12.65 -17.71
N GLN A 536 -13.98 -11.49 -18.05
CA GLN A 536 -12.54 -11.32 -18.27
C GLN A 536 -11.70 -11.66 -17.02
N GLN A 537 -12.18 -11.33 -15.83
CA GLN A 537 -11.43 -11.64 -14.60
C GLN A 537 -11.35 -13.16 -14.37
N ALA A 538 -12.44 -13.89 -14.65
CA ALA A 538 -12.46 -15.34 -14.55
C ALA A 538 -11.57 -16.00 -15.61
N SER A 539 -11.65 -15.56 -16.86
CA SER A 539 -10.86 -16.12 -17.97
C SER A 539 -9.35 -15.91 -17.78
N GLU A 540 -8.95 -14.74 -17.29
CA GLU A 540 -7.54 -14.46 -16.94
C GLU A 540 -7.04 -15.39 -15.82
N GLN A 541 -7.85 -15.64 -14.79
CA GLN A 541 -7.50 -16.56 -13.73
C GLN A 541 -7.36 -18.00 -14.21
N VAL A 542 -8.25 -18.45 -15.09
CA VAL A 542 -8.16 -19.80 -15.70
C VAL A 542 -6.83 -19.95 -16.44
N GLU A 543 -6.45 -18.98 -17.29
CA GLU A 543 -5.19 -19.01 -18.01
C GLU A 543 -3.97 -19.05 -17.05
N ILE A 544 -3.93 -18.15 -16.07
CA ILE A 544 -2.80 -18.06 -15.14
C ILE A 544 -2.68 -19.34 -14.29
N GLN A 545 -3.79 -19.81 -13.74
CA GLN A 545 -3.79 -21.02 -12.92
C GLN A 545 -3.30 -22.24 -13.69
N VAL A 546 -3.80 -22.43 -14.92
CA VAL A 546 -3.40 -23.56 -15.77
C VAL A 546 -1.91 -23.50 -16.13
N LYS A 547 -1.40 -22.31 -16.52
CA LYS A 547 0.00 -22.15 -16.93
C LYS A 547 1.00 -22.29 -15.78
N TYR A 548 0.63 -21.84 -14.59
CA TYR A 548 1.53 -21.79 -13.44
C TYR A 548 1.25 -22.85 -12.37
N ASP A 549 0.34 -23.79 -12.63
CA ASP A 549 -0.13 -24.82 -11.68
C ASP A 549 1.04 -25.52 -10.94
N GLY A 550 2.02 -26.03 -11.67
CA GLY A 550 3.18 -26.71 -11.07
C GLY A 550 4.10 -25.80 -10.24
N TYR A 551 4.16 -24.51 -10.54
CA TYR A 551 4.93 -23.54 -9.76
C TYR A 551 4.16 -23.14 -8.50
N ILE A 552 2.85 -22.95 -8.61
CA ILE A 552 1.94 -22.65 -7.51
C ILE A 552 1.98 -23.78 -6.50
N GLN A 553 1.85 -25.03 -6.95
CA GLN A 553 1.89 -26.20 -6.06
C GLN A 553 3.21 -26.27 -5.28
N ARG A 554 4.33 -26.06 -5.95
CA ARG A 554 5.64 -26.05 -5.26
C ARG A 554 5.75 -24.98 -4.19
N GLN A 555 5.24 -23.77 -4.45
CA GLN A 555 5.21 -22.71 -3.43
C GLN A 555 4.29 -23.07 -2.26
N GLN A 556 3.14 -23.71 -2.52
CA GLN A 556 2.26 -24.19 -1.46
C GLN A 556 2.94 -25.25 -0.58
N ASP A 557 3.65 -26.20 -1.18
CA ASP A 557 4.41 -27.21 -0.44
C ASP A 557 5.52 -26.58 0.43
N GLU A 558 6.18 -25.53 -0.08
CA GLU A 558 7.17 -24.77 0.69
C GLU A 558 6.53 -24.03 1.87
N ILE A 559 5.37 -23.41 1.66
CA ILE A 559 4.61 -22.73 2.70
C ILE A 559 4.20 -23.72 3.80
N GLU A 560 3.66 -24.87 3.44
CA GLU A 560 3.26 -25.89 4.41
C GLU A 560 4.43 -26.35 5.29
N LYS A 561 5.61 -26.53 4.69
CA LYS A 561 6.83 -26.84 5.44
C LYS A 561 7.24 -25.70 6.37
N SER A 562 7.15 -24.46 5.90
CA SER A 562 7.49 -23.28 6.69
C SER A 562 6.52 -23.08 7.86
N LEU A 563 5.22 -23.27 7.62
CA LEU A 563 4.16 -23.08 8.62
C LEU A 563 4.24 -24.04 9.81
N ARG A 564 4.86 -25.21 9.65
CA ARG A 564 5.08 -26.15 10.77
C ARG A 564 5.86 -25.50 11.92
N HIS A 565 6.79 -24.60 11.60
CA HIS A 565 7.59 -23.88 12.61
C HIS A 565 7.11 -22.44 12.82
N GLU A 566 6.44 -21.83 11.83
CA GLU A 566 5.97 -20.45 11.86
C GLU A 566 5.03 -20.18 13.05
N ASN A 567 4.10 -21.08 13.27
CA ASN A 567 3.06 -20.95 14.28
C ASN A 567 3.46 -21.47 15.66
N THR A 568 4.68 -21.99 15.81
CA THR A 568 5.16 -22.45 17.12
C THR A 568 5.24 -21.26 18.07
N LYS A 569 4.35 -21.23 19.06
CA LYS A 569 4.24 -20.10 20.00
C LYS A 569 5.44 -20.04 20.94
N LEU A 570 5.89 -18.83 21.19
CA LEU A 570 6.85 -18.52 22.23
C LEU A 570 6.09 -18.05 23.48
N PRO A 571 6.35 -18.63 24.68
CA PRO A 571 5.73 -18.15 25.90
C PRO A 571 6.06 -16.67 26.15
N ALA A 572 5.07 -15.88 26.53
CA ALA A 572 5.25 -14.43 26.77
C ALA A 572 6.24 -14.14 27.91
N ASP A 573 6.43 -15.09 28.83
CA ASP A 573 7.31 -15.03 29.99
C ASP A 573 8.64 -15.78 29.81
N ILE A 574 8.97 -16.19 28.57
CA ILE A 574 10.22 -16.89 28.28
C ILE A 574 11.43 -16.04 28.65
N ASP A 575 12.32 -16.61 29.47
CA ASP A 575 13.61 -16.00 29.83
C ASP A 575 14.70 -16.50 28.88
N TYR A 576 14.96 -15.70 27.84
CA TYR A 576 15.94 -16.05 26.80
C TYR A 576 17.37 -16.19 27.34
N SER A 577 17.69 -15.60 28.51
CA SER A 577 19.02 -15.74 29.15
C SER A 577 19.28 -17.17 29.62
N LYS A 578 18.23 -17.94 29.87
CA LYS A 578 18.32 -19.36 30.28
C LYS A 578 18.46 -20.34 29.10
N VAL A 579 18.30 -19.85 27.88
CA VAL A 579 18.44 -20.67 26.67
C VAL A 579 19.93 -20.84 26.33
N LYS A 580 20.52 -21.94 26.77
CA LYS A 580 21.95 -22.20 26.54
C LYS A 580 22.25 -22.32 25.05
N GLY A 581 23.28 -21.60 24.59
CA GLY A 581 23.75 -21.59 23.21
C GLY A 581 23.33 -20.37 22.39
N LEU A 582 22.45 -19.51 22.90
CA LEU A 582 22.19 -18.21 22.29
C LEU A 582 23.33 -17.23 22.59
N SER A 583 23.71 -16.41 21.61
CA SER A 583 24.65 -15.30 21.85
C SER A 583 23.99 -14.17 22.64
N ASN A 584 24.77 -13.36 23.34
CA ASN A 584 24.27 -12.21 24.10
C ASN A 584 23.47 -11.23 23.21
N GLU A 585 23.88 -11.05 21.97
CA GLU A 585 23.16 -10.22 20.98
C GLU A 585 21.76 -10.78 20.67
N VAL A 586 21.66 -12.09 20.44
CA VAL A 586 20.39 -12.78 20.18
C VAL A 586 19.48 -12.70 21.40
N VAL A 587 20.00 -12.95 22.60
CA VAL A 587 19.25 -12.81 23.85
C VAL A 587 18.68 -11.41 23.99
N LEU A 588 19.51 -10.38 23.78
CA LEU A 588 19.08 -8.97 23.89
C LEU A 588 17.96 -8.67 22.88
N LYS A 589 18.12 -9.08 21.61
CA LYS A 589 17.14 -8.85 20.56
C LYS A 589 15.80 -9.53 20.83
N LEU A 590 15.83 -10.79 21.25
CA LEU A 590 14.61 -11.54 21.59
C LEU A 590 13.89 -10.97 22.82
N THR A 591 14.66 -10.58 23.85
CA THR A 591 14.10 -9.96 25.06
C THR A 591 13.47 -8.60 24.77
N THR A 592 14.05 -7.83 23.85
CA THR A 592 13.53 -6.52 23.44
C THR A 592 12.30 -6.65 22.55
N ALA A 593 12.36 -7.54 21.56
CA ALA A 593 11.29 -7.70 20.56
C ALA A 593 10.09 -8.50 21.08
N LYS A 594 10.31 -9.40 22.05
CA LYS A 594 9.28 -10.30 22.60
C LYS A 594 8.40 -10.94 21.52
N PRO A 595 8.98 -11.71 20.59
CA PRO A 595 8.22 -12.31 19.51
C PRO A 595 7.23 -13.34 20.03
N ASP A 596 6.00 -13.36 19.46
CA ASP A 596 4.93 -14.26 19.86
C ASP A 596 5.09 -15.68 19.28
N SER A 597 5.95 -15.85 18.24
CA SER A 597 6.18 -17.14 17.59
C SER A 597 7.62 -17.30 17.11
N ILE A 598 8.00 -18.55 16.84
CA ILE A 598 9.28 -18.89 16.21
C ILE A 598 9.41 -18.23 14.84
N GLY A 599 8.33 -18.16 14.07
CA GLY A 599 8.33 -17.50 12.77
C GLY A 599 8.67 -16.01 12.87
N ILE A 600 8.04 -15.30 13.79
CA ILE A 600 8.37 -13.88 14.06
C ILE A 600 9.82 -13.76 14.54
N ALA A 601 10.24 -14.61 15.46
CA ALA A 601 11.63 -14.60 15.96
C ALA A 601 12.66 -14.77 14.84
N SER A 602 12.40 -15.64 13.88
CA SER A 602 13.30 -15.94 12.75
C SER A 602 13.53 -14.74 11.81
N ARG A 603 12.58 -13.79 11.77
CA ARG A 603 12.65 -12.60 10.90
C ARG A 603 13.28 -11.38 11.58
N ILE A 604 13.55 -11.44 12.87
CA ILE A 604 14.26 -10.38 13.57
C ILE A 604 15.70 -10.29 13.05
N SER A 605 16.11 -9.10 12.64
CA SER A 605 17.44 -8.85 12.08
C SER A 605 18.55 -9.31 13.03
N GLY A 606 19.42 -10.22 12.57
CA GLY A 606 20.53 -10.79 13.34
C GLY A 606 20.17 -12.05 14.13
N ILE A 607 18.95 -12.56 14.03
CA ILE A 607 18.60 -13.91 14.48
C ILE A 607 18.98 -14.90 13.39
N THR A 608 19.80 -15.89 13.72
CA THR A 608 20.29 -16.88 12.77
C THR A 608 19.44 -18.15 12.79
N PRO A 609 19.42 -18.96 11.69
CA PRO A 609 18.77 -20.27 11.71
C PRO A 609 19.26 -21.19 12.84
N ALA A 610 20.53 -21.07 13.21
CA ALA A 610 21.09 -21.81 14.35
C ALA A 610 20.44 -21.40 15.68
N ALA A 611 20.20 -20.09 15.89
CA ALA A 611 19.51 -19.60 17.08
C ALA A 611 18.07 -20.10 17.15
N ILE A 612 17.37 -20.14 16.01
CA ILE A 612 16.00 -20.71 15.91
C ILE A 612 16.00 -22.21 16.25
N SER A 613 16.96 -22.98 15.73
CA SER A 613 17.09 -24.39 16.08
C SER A 613 17.32 -24.61 17.59
N ILE A 614 18.13 -23.77 18.22
CA ILE A 614 18.37 -23.82 19.68
C ILE A 614 17.08 -23.50 20.44
N LEU A 615 16.29 -22.50 20.01
CA LEU A 615 15.00 -22.19 20.62
C LEU A 615 14.02 -23.35 20.52
N LEU A 616 13.90 -23.98 19.34
CA LEU A 616 13.03 -25.14 19.14
C LEU A 616 13.41 -26.31 20.05
N VAL A 617 14.72 -26.61 20.17
CA VAL A 617 15.23 -27.65 21.09
C VAL A 617 14.91 -27.29 22.56
N TYR A 618 15.06 -26.02 22.93
CA TYR A 618 14.72 -25.56 24.28
C TYR A 618 13.23 -25.74 24.58
N LEU A 619 12.35 -25.29 23.67
CA LEU A 619 10.89 -25.44 23.82
C LEU A 619 10.49 -26.91 23.94
N LYS A 620 11.07 -27.79 23.11
CA LYS A 620 10.82 -29.23 23.15
C LYS A 620 11.25 -29.83 24.50
N LYS A 621 12.46 -29.50 24.96
CA LYS A 621 13.01 -30.01 26.23
C LYS A 621 12.19 -29.60 27.45
N HIS A 622 11.56 -28.44 27.43
CA HIS A 622 10.77 -27.91 28.54
C HIS A 622 9.26 -28.19 28.42
N GLY A 623 8.85 -28.99 27.43
CA GLY A 623 7.44 -29.36 27.22
C GLY A 623 6.54 -28.17 26.85
N LEU A 624 7.12 -27.13 26.25
CA LEU A 624 6.43 -25.90 25.85
C LEU A 624 5.86 -25.96 24.43
N LEU A 625 6.14 -27.04 23.68
CA LEU A 625 5.51 -27.31 22.40
C LEU A 625 4.17 -28.02 22.59
N LYS A 626 3.14 -27.56 21.89
CA LYS A 626 1.84 -28.25 21.88
C LYS A 626 1.94 -29.60 21.15
N LYS A 627 1.24 -30.63 21.63
CA LYS A 627 1.12 -31.91 20.91
C LYS A 627 0.57 -31.66 19.49
N GLY A 628 1.37 -31.98 18.47
CA GLY A 628 1.11 -31.72 17.04
C GLY A 628 2.12 -30.80 16.37
N GLU A 629 2.98 -30.10 17.12
CA GLU A 629 4.11 -29.31 16.63
C GLU A 629 5.45 -30.09 16.70
N GLU A 630 5.36 -31.41 17.05
CA GLU A 630 6.51 -32.30 17.08
C GLU A 630 6.74 -32.90 15.69
N ALA A 631 7.68 -32.31 14.89
CA ALA A 631 8.53 -33.04 13.95
C ALA A 631 9.43 -32.12 13.16
#